data_4303e148d892a874371f307051f47b1f
#
_entry.id   4303e148d892a874371f307051f47b1f
#
_cell.length_a   1.000
_cell.length_b   1.000
_cell.length_c   1.000
_cell.angle_alpha   90.00
_cell.angle_beta   90.00
_cell.angle_gamma   90.00
#
_symmetry.space_group_name_H-M   'P 1'
#
loop_
_entity.id
_entity.type
_entity.pdbx_description
1 polymer ?
#
loop_
_entity_poly.entity_id
_entity_poly.type
_entity_poly.pdbx_seq_one_letter_code
_entity_poly.pdbx_strand_id
1 'polypeptide(L)'
;MKDNAITVETIVKAPLEKVWECWNKPEHITKWAFAADDWEAPAAENDVRVGGQFKTTMAAKDKSASFDFIGTYTAVTENELLEYDMEDGRHAKIKFKELPEGVKVTVTFDPENINSLEMQRGGWQGILDNFKKHVETI
;
A
#
# COMPACT_ATOMS: atom_id res chain seq x y z
N MET A 1 9.05 -14.64 4.44
CA MET A 1 7.59 -14.51 4.26
C MET A 1 6.91 -15.87 4.38
N LYS A 2 5.63 -15.91 4.74
CA LYS A 2 4.89 -17.17 4.89
C LYS A 2 4.64 -17.82 3.54
N ASP A 3 4.46 -19.16 3.53
CA ASP A 3 4.23 -19.91 2.30
C ASP A 3 2.92 -19.55 1.60
N ASN A 4 1.93 -19.03 2.36
CA ASN A 4 0.63 -18.63 1.81
C ASN A 4 0.54 -17.13 1.54
N ALA A 5 1.67 -16.42 1.41
CA ALA A 5 1.69 -15.00 1.10
C ALA A 5 0.90 -14.71 -0.19
N ILE A 6 0.18 -13.59 -0.17
CA ILE A 6 -0.66 -13.17 -1.29
C ILE A 6 0.07 -12.10 -2.09
N THR A 7 0.00 -12.17 -3.41
CA THR A 7 0.58 -11.17 -4.30
C THR A 7 -0.50 -10.51 -5.13
N VAL A 8 -0.49 -9.17 -5.15
CA VAL A 8 -1.32 -8.37 -6.03
C VAL A 8 -0.42 -7.42 -6.81
N GLU A 9 -0.83 -7.00 -8.01
CA GLU A 9 0.01 -6.14 -8.84
C GLU A 9 -0.81 -5.30 -9.79
N THR A 10 -0.18 -4.21 -10.28
CA THR A 10 -0.76 -3.36 -11.31
C THR A 10 0.37 -2.68 -12.09
N ILE A 11 0.05 -2.16 -13.27
CA ILE A 11 0.99 -1.35 -14.06
C ILE A 11 0.44 0.07 -14.10
N VAL A 12 1.24 1.02 -13.61
CA VAL A 12 0.89 2.44 -13.53
C VAL A 12 1.57 3.18 -14.67
N LYS A 13 0.80 3.88 -15.48
CA LYS A 13 1.33 4.64 -16.64
C LYS A 13 1.80 6.01 -16.19
N ALA A 14 2.98 6.05 -15.56
CA ALA A 14 3.59 7.28 -15.06
C ALA A 14 5.10 7.05 -14.86
N PRO A 15 5.91 8.13 -14.76
CA PRO A 15 7.34 7.99 -14.47
C PRO A 15 7.57 7.35 -13.09
N LEU A 16 8.66 6.60 -12.96
CA LEU A 16 9.01 5.88 -11.73
C LEU A 16 9.09 6.82 -10.52
N GLU A 17 9.71 7.99 -10.66
CA GLU A 17 9.83 8.96 -9.57
C GLU A 17 8.47 9.43 -9.07
N LYS A 18 7.52 9.62 -9.98
CA LYS A 18 6.15 10.03 -9.63
C LYS A 18 5.42 8.91 -8.88
N VAL A 19 5.58 7.67 -9.34
CA VAL A 19 4.96 6.51 -8.70
C VAL A 19 5.49 6.35 -7.27
N TRP A 20 6.80 6.43 -7.09
CA TRP A 20 7.44 6.35 -5.78
C TRP A 20 6.96 7.47 -4.86
N GLU A 21 6.92 8.70 -5.33
CA GLU A 21 6.47 9.87 -4.58
C GLU A 21 5.02 9.71 -4.12
N CYS A 22 4.13 9.30 -5.03
CA CYS A 22 2.72 9.11 -4.71
C CYS A 22 2.49 7.99 -3.70
N TRP A 23 3.33 6.97 -3.69
CA TRP A 23 3.23 5.90 -2.72
C TRP A 23 3.62 6.36 -1.31
N ASN A 24 4.60 7.25 -1.21
CA ASN A 24 5.27 7.55 0.06
C ASN A 24 4.89 8.87 0.71
N LYS A 25 4.46 9.88 -0.04
CA LYS A 25 4.10 11.18 0.56
C LYS A 25 2.71 11.14 1.20
N PRO A 26 2.59 11.57 2.47
CA PRO A 26 1.30 11.55 3.18
C PRO A 26 0.17 12.26 2.44
N GLU A 27 0.42 13.40 1.79
CA GLU A 27 -0.59 14.13 1.03
C GLU A 27 -1.14 13.33 -0.15
N HIS A 28 -0.37 12.39 -0.68
CA HIS A 28 -0.85 11.46 -1.70
C HIS A 28 -1.53 10.24 -1.09
N ILE A 29 -0.96 9.67 -0.03
CA ILE A 29 -1.49 8.47 0.62
C ILE A 29 -2.97 8.65 1.01
N THR A 30 -3.33 9.82 1.53
CA THR A 30 -4.72 10.11 1.91
C THR A 30 -5.69 10.12 0.73
N LYS A 31 -5.19 10.12 -0.50
CA LYS A 31 -6.02 10.13 -1.72
C LYS A 31 -6.32 8.76 -2.28
N TRP A 32 -5.59 7.71 -1.85
CA TRP A 32 -5.76 6.39 -2.45
C TRP A 32 -5.78 5.22 -1.45
N ALA A 33 -5.41 5.42 -0.18
CA ALA A 33 -5.22 4.32 0.77
C ALA A 33 -6.55 3.82 1.36
N PHE A 34 -7.46 3.39 0.50
CA PHE A 34 -8.74 2.77 0.90
C PHE A 34 -9.19 1.82 -0.21
N ALA A 35 -9.91 0.77 0.19
CA ALA A 35 -10.27 -0.32 -0.73
C ALA A 35 -11.59 -0.09 -1.45
N ALA A 36 -12.49 0.75 -0.92
CA ALA A 36 -13.83 0.96 -1.46
C ALA A 36 -14.28 2.40 -1.25
N ASP A 37 -15.27 2.84 -2.03
CA ASP A 37 -15.74 4.24 -2.04
C ASP A 37 -16.40 4.68 -0.73
N ASP A 38 -16.84 3.74 0.12
CA ASP A 38 -17.41 4.05 1.44
C ASP A 38 -16.35 4.15 2.55
N TRP A 39 -15.09 4.05 2.19
CA TRP A 39 -13.95 4.25 3.08
C TRP A 39 -13.09 5.43 2.65
N GLU A 40 -12.32 5.97 3.57
CA GLU A 40 -11.41 7.09 3.33
C GLU A 40 -10.14 6.93 4.17
N ALA A 41 -9.11 7.70 3.85
CA ALA A 41 -7.88 7.78 4.63
C ALA A 41 -7.71 9.22 5.10
N PRO A 42 -8.27 9.59 6.27
CA PRO A 42 -8.27 10.98 6.72
C PRO A 42 -6.90 11.49 7.19
N ALA A 43 -5.97 10.60 7.51
CA ALA A 43 -4.66 11.00 8.00
C ALA A 43 -3.59 9.98 7.61
N ALA A 44 -2.38 10.46 7.36
CA ALA A 44 -1.23 9.60 7.07
C ALA A 44 0.06 10.25 7.56
N GLU A 45 0.96 9.42 8.06
CA GLU A 45 2.33 9.79 8.45
C GLU A 45 3.27 8.75 7.85
N ASN A 46 4.46 9.15 7.44
CA ASN A 46 5.40 8.22 6.83
C ASN A 46 6.84 8.68 7.00
N ASP A 47 7.66 7.82 7.61
CA ASP A 47 9.09 8.04 7.79
C ASP A 47 9.82 6.95 6.99
N VAL A 48 10.15 7.26 5.74
CA VAL A 48 10.65 6.29 4.76
C VAL A 48 12.14 6.04 4.95
N ARG A 49 12.46 5.18 5.91
CA ARG A 49 13.84 4.71 6.19
C ARG A 49 13.76 3.42 6.97
N VAL A 50 14.81 2.63 6.93
CA VAL A 50 14.88 1.42 7.76
C VAL A 50 14.76 1.81 9.23
N GLY A 51 13.84 1.17 9.95
CA GLY A 51 13.53 1.50 11.34
C GLY A 51 12.50 2.62 11.50
N GLY A 52 12.17 3.35 10.42
CA GLY A 52 11.11 4.34 10.43
C GLY A 52 9.74 3.68 10.38
N GLN A 53 8.70 4.43 10.78
CA GLN A 53 7.34 3.91 10.82
C GLN A 53 6.42 4.71 9.92
N PHE A 54 5.40 4.04 9.40
CA PHE A 54 4.26 4.72 8.78
C PHE A 54 3.00 4.44 9.59
N LYS A 55 2.05 5.37 9.50
CA LYS A 55 0.74 5.24 10.10
C LYS A 55 -0.28 5.85 9.17
N THR A 56 -1.20 5.03 8.67
CA THR A 56 -2.30 5.48 7.82
C THR A 56 -3.60 5.18 8.54
N THR A 57 -4.38 6.21 8.81
CA THR A 57 -5.71 6.04 9.40
C THR A 57 -6.70 5.74 8.30
N MET A 58 -7.39 4.63 8.39
CA MET A 58 -8.43 4.22 7.46
C MET A 58 -9.76 4.24 8.19
N ALA A 59 -10.77 4.89 7.61
CA ALA A 59 -12.05 5.10 8.27
C ALA A 59 -13.22 4.91 7.31
N ALA A 60 -14.32 4.37 7.82
CA ALA A 60 -15.57 4.36 7.09
C ALA A 60 -16.13 5.77 7.04
N LYS A 61 -16.64 6.19 5.87
CA LYS A 61 -17.17 7.55 5.68
C LYS A 61 -18.38 7.84 6.59
N ASP A 62 -19.14 6.80 6.94
CA ASP A 62 -20.28 6.92 7.87
C ASP A 62 -19.85 6.93 9.33
N LYS A 63 -18.54 6.87 9.62
CA LYS A 63 -17.93 6.88 10.94
C LYS A 63 -18.23 5.65 11.79
N SER A 64 -18.71 4.57 11.18
CA SER A 64 -19.01 3.32 11.89
C SER A 64 -17.77 2.57 12.34
N ALA A 65 -16.62 2.77 11.68
CA ALA A 65 -15.38 2.08 12.01
C ALA A 65 -14.17 2.89 11.57
N SER A 66 -13.06 2.74 12.29
CA SER A 66 -11.77 3.26 11.86
C SER A 66 -10.65 2.44 12.48
N PHE A 67 -9.50 2.41 11.83
CA PHE A 67 -8.31 1.77 12.40
C PHE A 67 -7.06 2.42 11.82
N ASP A 68 -5.94 2.26 12.55
CA ASP A 68 -4.64 2.74 12.10
C ASP A 68 -3.83 1.56 11.54
N PHE A 69 -3.41 1.70 10.29
CA PHE A 69 -2.52 0.73 9.66
C PHE A 69 -1.09 1.21 9.89
N ILE A 70 -0.35 0.48 10.72
CA ILE A 70 0.99 0.87 11.17
C ILE A 70 2.00 -0.20 10.77
N GLY A 71 3.14 0.25 10.25
CA GLY A 71 4.25 -0.64 9.92
C GLY A 71 5.59 -0.01 10.22
N THR A 72 6.60 -0.87 10.39
CA THR A 72 7.99 -0.46 10.59
C THR A 72 8.81 -0.98 9.41
N TYR A 73 9.50 -0.10 8.72
CA TYR A 73 10.29 -0.48 7.54
C TYR A 73 11.50 -1.33 7.94
N THR A 74 11.67 -2.44 7.22
CA THR A 74 12.82 -3.33 7.36
C THR A 74 13.77 -3.24 6.18
N ALA A 75 13.30 -2.75 5.03
CA ALA A 75 14.13 -2.52 3.85
C ALA A 75 13.56 -1.34 3.06
N VAL A 76 14.42 -0.45 2.60
CA VAL A 76 14.06 0.70 1.76
C VAL A 76 15.14 0.88 0.71
N THR A 77 14.77 0.73 -0.56
CA THR A 77 15.64 1.07 -1.69
C THR A 77 14.85 2.01 -2.59
N GLU A 78 15.28 3.26 -2.68
CA GLU A 78 14.57 4.30 -3.41
C GLU A 78 14.24 3.88 -4.84
N ASN A 79 12.99 4.07 -5.25
CA ASN A 79 12.48 3.73 -6.58
C ASN A 79 12.46 2.23 -6.89
N GLU A 80 12.72 1.35 -5.91
CA GLU A 80 12.79 -0.09 -6.16
C GLU A 80 11.99 -0.94 -5.18
N LEU A 81 12.14 -0.68 -3.86
CA LEU A 81 11.70 -1.65 -2.86
C LEU A 81 11.33 -1.00 -1.53
N LEU A 82 10.22 -1.47 -0.96
CA LEU A 82 9.86 -1.23 0.43
C LEU A 82 9.50 -2.58 1.05
N GLU A 83 10.01 -2.85 2.25
CA GLU A 83 9.56 -3.98 3.06
C GLU A 83 9.26 -3.47 4.46
N TYR A 84 8.22 -3.99 5.08
CA TYR A 84 7.86 -3.58 6.43
C TYR A 84 7.20 -4.71 7.20
N ASP A 85 7.29 -4.62 8.52
CA ASP A 85 6.55 -5.47 9.44
C ASP A 85 5.35 -4.70 9.98
N MET A 86 4.17 -5.30 9.94
CA MET A 86 2.95 -4.76 10.52
C MET A 86 2.98 -4.98 12.03
N GLU A 87 2.15 -4.26 12.78
CA GLU A 87 2.11 -4.35 14.24
C GLU A 87 1.84 -5.77 14.76
N ASP A 88 1.09 -6.57 14.01
CA ASP A 88 0.76 -7.95 14.39
C ASP A 88 1.82 -8.97 13.96
N GLY A 89 2.96 -8.50 13.43
CA GLY A 89 4.07 -9.36 13.03
C GLY A 89 4.03 -9.86 11.60
N ARG A 90 2.98 -9.54 10.83
CA ARG A 90 2.93 -9.89 9.42
C ARG A 90 3.90 -9.02 8.62
N HIS A 91 4.44 -9.57 7.54
CA HIS A 91 5.39 -8.89 6.68
C HIS A 91 4.79 -8.57 5.32
N ALA A 92 5.20 -7.44 4.73
CA ALA A 92 4.80 -7.05 3.38
C ALA A 92 6.00 -6.53 2.61
N LYS A 93 5.92 -6.68 1.28
CA LYS A 93 6.98 -6.29 0.36
C LYS A 93 6.35 -5.62 -0.85
N ILE A 94 6.83 -4.42 -1.19
CA ILE A 94 6.36 -3.66 -2.35
C ILE A 94 7.55 -3.45 -3.28
N LYS A 95 7.42 -3.93 -4.53
CA LYS A 95 8.43 -3.77 -5.56
C LYS A 95 7.95 -2.83 -6.65
N PHE A 96 8.84 -1.98 -7.13
CA PHE A 96 8.60 -1.04 -8.21
C PHE A 96 9.55 -1.39 -9.35
N LYS A 97 9.00 -1.73 -10.52
CA LYS A 97 9.82 -2.10 -11.68
C LYS A 97 9.40 -1.28 -12.89
N GLU A 98 10.35 -0.55 -13.46
CA GLU A 98 10.13 0.23 -14.67
C GLU A 98 10.02 -0.71 -15.88
N LEU A 99 8.96 -0.52 -16.67
CA LEU A 99 8.69 -1.27 -17.90
C LEU A 99 8.46 -0.28 -19.04
N PRO A 100 8.53 -0.74 -20.31
CA PRO A 100 8.21 0.16 -21.44
C PRO A 100 6.82 0.80 -21.36
N GLU A 101 5.84 0.08 -20.81
CA GLU A 101 4.45 0.55 -20.71
C GLU A 101 4.15 1.31 -19.42
N GLY A 102 5.08 1.39 -18.48
CA GLY A 102 4.86 2.08 -17.20
C GLY A 102 5.64 1.44 -16.07
N VAL A 103 5.15 1.59 -14.85
CA VAL A 103 5.78 1.02 -13.65
C VAL A 103 4.93 -0.10 -13.10
N LYS A 104 5.50 -1.29 -12.99
CA LYS A 104 4.82 -2.41 -12.35
C LYS A 104 5.02 -2.31 -10.84
N VAL A 105 3.91 -2.23 -10.11
CA VAL A 105 3.91 -2.23 -8.64
C VAL A 105 3.40 -3.59 -8.19
N THR A 106 4.24 -4.33 -7.47
CA THR A 106 3.92 -5.67 -6.96
C THR A 106 3.92 -5.63 -5.44
N VAL A 107 2.81 -6.03 -4.83
CA VAL A 107 2.65 -6.08 -3.38
C VAL A 107 2.47 -7.53 -2.97
N THR A 108 3.36 -8.02 -2.12
CA THR A 108 3.28 -9.37 -1.54
C THR A 108 3.17 -9.24 -0.03
N PHE A 109 2.18 -9.88 0.58
CA PHE A 109 1.93 -9.73 2.01
C PHE A 109 1.50 -11.04 2.66
N ASP A 110 1.82 -11.17 3.95
CA ASP A 110 1.35 -12.29 4.75
C ASP A 110 -0.13 -12.11 5.08
N PRO A 111 -0.98 -13.13 4.89
CA PRO A 111 -2.39 -13.01 5.22
C PRO A 111 -2.64 -13.07 6.73
N GLU A 112 -3.73 -12.46 7.17
CA GLU A 112 -4.24 -12.64 8.52
C GLU A 112 -5.14 -13.88 8.56
N ASN A 113 -5.65 -14.26 9.75
CA ASN A 113 -6.38 -15.51 9.95
C ASN A 113 -7.90 -15.34 10.05
N ILE A 114 -8.41 -14.12 9.99
CA ILE A 114 -9.83 -13.81 10.23
C ILE A 114 -10.65 -13.89 8.95
N ASN A 115 -10.15 -13.26 7.89
CA ASN A 115 -10.82 -13.18 6.60
C ASN A 115 -10.26 -14.22 5.62
N SER A 116 -11.06 -14.61 4.63
CA SER A 116 -10.58 -15.53 3.59
C SER A 116 -9.43 -14.91 2.80
N LEU A 117 -8.60 -15.76 2.19
CA LEU A 117 -7.51 -15.29 1.34
C LEU A 117 -8.04 -14.48 0.16
N GLU A 118 -9.18 -14.87 -0.39
CA GLU A 118 -9.83 -14.17 -1.49
C GLU A 118 -10.28 -12.77 -1.10
N MET A 119 -10.87 -12.61 0.09
CA MET A 119 -11.29 -11.32 0.62
C MET A 119 -10.10 -10.38 0.83
N GLN A 120 -9.02 -10.92 1.39
CA GLN A 120 -7.80 -10.14 1.62
C GLN A 120 -7.17 -9.71 0.30
N ARG A 121 -7.07 -10.62 -0.67
CA ARG A 121 -6.57 -10.30 -2.01
C ARG A 121 -7.38 -9.19 -2.64
N GLY A 122 -8.70 -9.27 -2.59
CA GLY A 122 -9.59 -8.26 -3.14
C GLY A 122 -9.43 -6.89 -2.48
N GLY A 123 -9.28 -6.85 -1.16
CA GLY A 123 -9.07 -5.60 -0.42
C GLY A 123 -7.74 -4.93 -0.79
N TRP A 124 -6.66 -5.68 -0.80
CA TRP A 124 -5.35 -5.13 -1.15
C TRP A 124 -5.29 -4.73 -2.62
N GLN A 125 -5.90 -5.52 -3.52
CA GLN A 125 -5.99 -5.16 -4.94
C GLN A 125 -6.80 -3.88 -5.13
N GLY A 126 -7.89 -3.71 -4.39
CA GLY A 126 -8.73 -2.49 -4.45
C GLY A 126 -7.94 -1.24 -4.08
N ILE A 127 -7.12 -1.31 -3.03
CA ILE A 127 -6.25 -0.21 -2.64
C ILE A 127 -5.24 0.08 -3.75
N LEU A 128 -4.64 -0.96 -4.32
CA LEU A 128 -3.66 -0.81 -5.39
C LEU A 128 -4.29 -0.22 -6.67
N ASP A 129 -5.52 -0.61 -6.98
CA ASP A 129 -6.27 -0.05 -8.11
C ASP A 129 -6.56 1.44 -7.91
N ASN A 130 -6.89 1.86 -6.68
CA ASN A 130 -7.06 3.26 -6.33
C ASN A 130 -5.76 4.03 -6.47
N PHE A 131 -4.64 3.44 -6.06
CA PHE A 131 -3.32 4.03 -6.24
C PHE A 131 -3.04 4.31 -7.71
N LYS A 132 -3.24 3.32 -8.58
CA LYS A 132 -3.06 3.46 -10.02
C LYS A 132 -3.92 4.61 -10.56
N LYS A 133 -5.18 4.64 -10.21
CA LYS A 133 -6.12 5.68 -10.64
C LYS A 133 -5.65 7.07 -10.19
N HIS A 134 -5.22 7.19 -8.93
CA HIS A 134 -4.72 8.47 -8.41
C HIS A 134 -3.51 8.97 -9.20
N VAL A 135 -2.50 8.12 -9.38
CA VAL A 135 -1.27 8.50 -10.06
C VAL A 135 -1.54 8.90 -11.51
N GLU A 136 -2.40 8.16 -12.20
CA GLU A 136 -2.68 8.40 -13.63
C GLU A 136 -3.57 9.61 -13.88
N THR A 137 -4.20 10.17 -12.85
CA THR A 137 -5.12 11.31 -12.99
C THR A 137 -4.57 12.63 -12.47
N ILE A 138 -3.38 12.66 -11.90
CA ILE A 138 -2.77 13.90 -11.37
C ILE A 138 -1.67 14.44 -12.26
#